data_d52c58892beaba4ce257d8d32b02620c
#
_entry.id   d52c58892beaba4ce257d8d32b02620c
#
_cell.length_a   1.000
_cell.length_b   1.000
_cell.length_c   1.000
_cell.angle_alpha   90.00
_cell.angle_beta   90.00
_cell.angle_gamma   90.00
#
_symmetry.space_group_name_H-M   'P 1'
#
loop_
_entity.id
_entity.type
_entity.pdbx_description
1 polymer ?
#
loop_
_entity_poly.entity_id
_entity_poly.type
_entity_poly.pdbx_seq_one_letter_code
_entity_poly.pdbx_strand_id
1 'polypeptide(L)'
;MDKKIKLIPGICDTKNRHYLPEKLLDGKTTVNENGNNSQVYPGNLKEYRAVLADDIEDVWYEYVPNSYDPEKKTPLVVSMHGGLMTGWGQAIYTSWTMVADRDNVIIVFPNAHSRRLWTLEATEEEIEANVNGPEELRMNYAKPDREDNHDIAFVLALIEKIKSKYNIDEEPIFMQGMSNGSMFTTQFEKYYGNILAGGSGAGGSIVNLKLFYDKDWNVINKAGALPVWETKP
;
A
#
# COMPACT_ATOMS: atom_id res chain seq x y z
N MET A 1 -9.08 21.24 -16.29
CA MET A 1 -10.18 20.52 -16.96
C MET A 1 -10.67 19.45 -16.02
N ASP A 2 -11.86 19.59 -15.48
CA ASP A 2 -12.45 18.55 -14.64
C ASP A 2 -12.68 17.29 -15.48
N LYS A 3 -11.81 16.30 -15.29
CA LYS A 3 -12.07 14.99 -15.89
C LYS A 3 -13.33 14.43 -15.25
N LYS A 4 -14.40 14.32 -16.03
CA LYS A 4 -15.63 13.68 -15.57
C LYS A 4 -15.33 12.25 -15.17
N ILE A 5 -15.53 11.94 -13.91
CA ILE A 5 -15.43 10.60 -13.36
C ILE A 5 -16.83 10.01 -13.38
N LYS A 6 -16.95 8.79 -13.87
CA LYS A 6 -18.22 8.04 -13.84
C LYS A 6 -18.17 6.95 -12.78
N LEU A 7 -19.26 6.82 -12.06
CA LEU A 7 -19.51 5.62 -11.27
C LEU A 7 -19.81 4.46 -12.21
N ILE A 8 -19.15 3.33 -12.03
CA ILE A 8 -19.27 2.18 -12.91
C ILE A 8 -20.00 1.05 -12.22
N PRO A 9 -21.25 0.77 -12.61
CA PRO A 9 -21.95 -0.42 -12.16
C PRO A 9 -21.29 -1.68 -12.72
N GLY A 10 -21.00 -2.65 -11.87
CA GLY A 10 -20.56 -3.98 -12.27
C GLY A 10 -19.05 -4.24 -12.31
N ILE A 11 -18.22 -3.22 -12.51
CA ILE A 11 -16.75 -3.31 -12.35
C ILE A 11 -16.35 -2.83 -10.95
N CYS A 12 -17.07 -1.83 -10.47
CA CYS A 12 -17.01 -1.42 -9.09
C CYS A 12 -18.31 -1.86 -8.44
N ASP A 13 -18.22 -2.45 -7.26
CA ASP A 13 -19.42 -2.68 -6.47
C ASP A 13 -20.14 -1.35 -6.29
N THR A 14 -21.34 -1.25 -6.85
CA THR A 14 -22.13 -0.02 -6.77
C THR A 14 -22.43 0.42 -5.34
N LYS A 15 -22.38 -0.52 -4.38
CA LYS A 15 -22.50 -0.21 -2.97
C LYS A 15 -21.29 0.58 -2.44
N ASN A 16 -20.13 0.36 -3.01
CA ASN A 16 -18.90 1.03 -2.61
C ASN A 16 -18.64 2.33 -3.39
N ARG A 17 -19.46 2.66 -4.38
CA ARG A 17 -19.42 3.94 -5.12
C ARG A 17 -18.04 4.29 -5.68
N HIS A 18 -17.38 3.35 -6.33
CA HIS A 18 -16.10 3.62 -6.98
C HIS A 18 -16.26 4.45 -8.23
N TYR A 19 -15.33 5.36 -8.45
CA TYR A 19 -15.27 6.23 -9.60
C TYR A 19 -14.01 5.92 -10.39
N LEU A 20 -14.17 5.58 -11.67
CA LEU A 20 -13.04 5.36 -12.58
C LEU A 20 -13.10 6.33 -13.74
N PRO A 21 -11.96 6.75 -14.30
CA PRO A 21 -11.95 7.49 -15.55
C PRO A 21 -12.69 6.73 -16.63
N GLU A 22 -13.48 7.43 -17.44
CA GLU A 22 -14.32 6.81 -18.48
C GLU A 22 -13.53 5.91 -19.45
N LYS A 23 -12.26 6.27 -19.72
CA LYS A 23 -11.35 5.48 -20.56
C LYS A 23 -10.99 4.10 -19.99
N LEU A 24 -11.27 3.85 -18.72
CA LEU A 24 -11.03 2.56 -18.05
C LEU A 24 -12.25 1.62 -18.13
N LEU A 25 -13.27 1.98 -18.92
CA LEU A 25 -14.58 1.33 -18.97
C LEU A 25 -14.84 0.60 -20.27
N ASP A 26 -13.85 -0.07 -20.85
CA ASP A 26 -14.06 -0.73 -22.13
C ASP A 26 -14.85 -2.05 -22.05
N GLY A 27 -15.11 -2.56 -20.86
CA GLY A 27 -15.86 -3.80 -20.61
C GLY A 27 -15.20 -5.08 -21.14
N LYS A 28 -13.98 -5.00 -21.67
CA LYS A 28 -13.25 -6.12 -22.29
C LYS A 28 -12.04 -6.56 -21.47
N THR A 29 -11.86 -5.93 -20.34
CA THR A 29 -10.70 -6.15 -19.49
C THR A 29 -10.70 -7.52 -18.85
N THR A 30 -9.60 -8.23 -18.99
CA THR A 30 -9.37 -9.53 -18.35
C THR A 30 -8.39 -9.38 -17.20
N VAL A 31 -8.60 -10.16 -16.15
CA VAL A 31 -7.69 -10.20 -15.00
C VAL A 31 -6.57 -11.18 -15.35
N ASN A 32 -5.32 -10.75 -15.19
CA ASN A 32 -4.16 -11.62 -15.36
C ASN A 32 -3.92 -12.49 -14.11
N GLU A 33 -2.87 -13.31 -14.14
CA GLU A 33 -2.49 -14.21 -13.03
C GLU A 33 -2.26 -13.52 -11.68
N ASN A 34 -1.90 -12.22 -11.70
CA ASN A 34 -1.72 -11.42 -10.50
C ASN A 34 -3.02 -10.74 -10.01
N GLY A 35 -4.16 -11.05 -10.62
CA GLY A 35 -5.43 -10.40 -10.31
C GLY A 35 -5.58 -9.01 -10.93
N ASN A 36 -4.69 -8.62 -11.85
CA ASN A 36 -4.70 -7.32 -12.50
C ASN A 36 -5.52 -7.36 -13.79
N ASN A 37 -6.09 -6.22 -14.12
CA ASN A 37 -6.68 -6.01 -15.43
C ASN A 37 -5.56 -5.72 -16.45
N SER A 38 -5.29 -6.66 -17.35
CA SER A 38 -4.16 -6.58 -18.28
C SER A 38 -4.38 -5.62 -19.46
N GLN A 39 -5.59 -5.13 -19.66
CA GLN A 39 -5.93 -4.33 -20.84
C GLN A 39 -6.04 -2.84 -20.56
N VAL A 40 -6.27 -2.44 -19.33
CA VAL A 40 -6.52 -1.05 -18.96
C VAL A 40 -5.55 -0.55 -17.93
N TYR A 41 -4.58 0.19 -18.38
CA TYR A 41 -3.68 0.94 -17.52
C TYR A 41 -3.94 2.44 -17.70
N PRO A 42 -3.99 3.22 -16.64
CA PRO A 42 -3.69 4.64 -16.77
C PRO A 42 -2.32 4.76 -17.47
N GLY A 43 -2.21 5.62 -18.48
CA GLY A 43 -1.02 5.62 -19.36
C GLY A 43 0.32 5.73 -18.63
N ASN A 44 0.32 6.30 -17.43
CA ASN A 44 1.52 6.48 -16.60
C ASN A 44 1.69 5.42 -15.49
N LEU A 45 0.75 4.48 -15.35
CA LEU A 45 0.89 3.35 -14.42
C LEU A 45 1.67 2.23 -15.09
N LYS A 46 2.80 1.85 -14.52
CA LYS A 46 3.69 0.81 -15.05
C LYS A 46 3.95 -0.26 -14.02
N GLU A 47 3.89 -1.53 -14.43
CA GLU A 47 4.28 -2.68 -13.61
C GLU A 47 5.79 -2.88 -13.67
N TYR A 48 6.37 -3.21 -12.54
CA TYR A 48 7.78 -3.58 -12.38
C TYR A 48 7.89 -4.86 -11.57
N ARG A 49 8.94 -5.63 -11.88
CA ARG A 49 9.32 -6.85 -11.17
C ARG A 49 10.83 -6.85 -10.95
N ALA A 50 11.24 -7.17 -9.77
CA ALA A 50 12.65 -7.38 -9.44
C ALA A 50 12.80 -8.08 -8.09
N VAL A 51 13.96 -8.68 -7.89
CA VAL A 51 14.41 -9.11 -6.57
C VAL A 51 14.97 -7.87 -5.86
N LEU A 52 14.29 -7.39 -4.82
CA LEU A 52 14.72 -6.25 -4.02
C LEU A 52 15.18 -6.65 -2.62
N ALA A 53 14.63 -7.71 -2.06
CA ALA A 53 14.96 -8.24 -0.75
C ALA A 53 14.87 -9.78 -0.74
N ASP A 54 15.57 -10.44 0.17
CA ASP A 54 15.45 -11.86 0.53
C ASP A 54 15.49 -12.86 -0.64
N ASP A 55 16.15 -12.52 -1.76
CA ASP A 55 16.20 -13.32 -2.98
C ASP A 55 14.80 -13.68 -3.56
N ILE A 56 13.79 -12.87 -3.26
CA ILE A 56 12.41 -13.04 -3.69
C ILE A 56 12.08 -12.00 -4.77
N GLU A 57 11.42 -12.45 -5.86
CA GLU A 57 10.89 -11.52 -6.87
C GLU A 57 9.61 -10.87 -6.36
N ASP A 58 9.62 -9.54 -6.30
CA ASP A 58 8.50 -8.72 -5.94
C ASP A 58 7.93 -7.97 -7.14
N VAL A 59 6.66 -7.60 -7.01
CA VAL A 59 5.91 -6.86 -8.01
C VAL A 59 5.38 -5.57 -7.42
N TRP A 60 5.54 -4.47 -8.15
CA TRP A 60 4.96 -3.18 -7.78
C TRP A 60 4.56 -2.39 -9.01
N TYR A 61 3.79 -1.35 -8.79
CA TYR A 61 3.38 -0.42 -9.84
C TYR A 61 3.82 0.99 -9.48
N GLU A 62 4.27 1.73 -10.47
CA GLU A 62 4.67 3.13 -10.34
C GLU A 62 3.74 3.99 -11.18
N TYR A 63 3.22 5.05 -10.59
CA TYR A 63 2.54 6.11 -11.29
C TYR A 63 3.36 7.40 -11.19
N VAL A 64 3.90 7.82 -12.32
CA VAL A 64 4.66 9.05 -12.45
C VAL A 64 3.81 10.05 -13.24
N PRO A 65 3.44 11.21 -12.66
CA PRO A 65 2.62 12.20 -13.36
C PRO A 65 3.36 12.78 -14.57
N ASN A 66 2.61 13.23 -15.57
CA ASN A 66 3.20 13.87 -16.76
C ASN A 66 3.94 15.19 -16.44
N SER A 67 3.63 15.79 -15.30
CA SER A 67 4.27 17.01 -14.79
C SER A 67 5.58 16.77 -14.06
N TYR A 68 5.98 15.50 -13.89
CA TYR A 68 7.27 15.18 -13.23
C TYR A 68 8.44 15.84 -13.95
N ASP A 69 9.25 16.52 -13.18
CA ASP A 69 10.46 17.22 -13.61
C ASP A 69 11.65 16.65 -12.83
N PRO A 70 12.61 15.97 -13.49
CA PRO A 70 13.74 15.35 -12.79
C PRO A 70 14.67 16.36 -12.09
N GLU A 71 14.58 17.64 -12.45
CA GLU A 71 15.36 18.71 -11.81
C GLU A 71 14.69 19.22 -10.52
N LYS A 72 13.46 18.79 -10.22
CA LYS A 72 12.72 19.20 -9.03
C LYS A 72 12.44 18.03 -8.10
N LYS A 73 12.63 18.27 -6.82
CA LYS A 73 12.27 17.30 -5.80
C LYS A 73 10.75 17.05 -5.81
N THR A 74 10.37 15.79 -5.76
CA THR A 74 8.97 15.34 -5.88
C THR A 74 8.58 14.47 -4.69
N PRO A 75 7.44 14.72 -4.03
CA PRO A 75 6.94 13.87 -2.96
C PRO A 75 6.67 12.43 -3.42
N LEU A 76 6.78 11.49 -2.49
CA LEU A 76 6.47 10.08 -2.70
C LEU A 76 5.32 9.63 -1.79
N VAL A 77 4.38 8.89 -2.37
CA VAL A 77 3.37 8.14 -1.60
C VAL A 77 3.53 6.65 -1.89
N VAL A 78 3.60 5.84 -0.85
CA VAL A 78 3.53 4.38 -0.91
C VAL A 78 2.12 3.96 -0.52
N SER A 79 1.35 3.41 -1.46
CA SER A 79 -0.06 3.07 -1.26
C SER A 79 -0.27 1.56 -1.18
N MET A 80 -0.60 1.09 0.02
CA MET A 80 -0.71 -0.32 0.38
C MET A 80 -2.12 -0.83 0.12
N HIS A 81 -2.25 -1.90 -0.67
CA HIS A 81 -3.56 -2.46 -1.02
C HIS A 81 -4.24 -3.20 0.13
N GLY A 82 -5.55 -3.35 0.05
CA GLY A 82 -6.31 -4.20 0.97
C GLY A 82 -6.08 -5.70 0.73
N GLY A 83 -6.46 -6.52 1.70
CA GLY A 83 -6.31 -7.97 1.57
C GLY A 83 -6.95 -8.52 0.30
N LEU A 84 -6.30 -9.51 -0.31
CA LEU A 84 -6.67 -10.18 -1.57
C LEU A 84 -6.67 -9.28 -2.82
N MET A 85 -6.27 -8.02 -2.68
CA MET A 85 -6.08 -7.09 -3.79
C MET A 85 -4.65 -7.15 -4.33
N THR A 86 -4.35 -6.25 -5.25
CA THR A 86 -3.02 -6.03 -5.82
C THR A 86 -2.71 -4.54 -5.82
N GLY A 87 -1.46 -4.16 -6.01
CA GLY A 87 -1.09 -2.75 -6.20
C GLY A 87 -1.79 -2.10 -7.39
N TRP A 88 -2.00 -2.85 -8.48
CA TRP A 88 -2.83 -2.39 -9.59
C TRP A 88 -4.27 -2.11 -9.15
N GLY A 89 -4.86 -3.05 -8.41
CA GLY A 89 -6.21 -2.88 -7.85
C GLY A 89 -6.29 -1.63 -6.97
N GLN A 90 -5.30 -1.41 -6.12
CA GLN A 90 -5.19 -0.22 -5.28
C GLN A 90 -5.13 1.06 -6.10
N ALA A 91 -4.33 1.07 -7.18
CA ALA A 91 -4.20 2.22 -8.07
C ALA A 91 -5.53 2.59 -8.76
N ILE A 92 -6.34 1.58 -9.09
CA ILE A 92 -7.64 1.79 -9.73
C ILE A 92 -8.73 2.12 -8.70
N TYR A 93 -8.66 1.45 -7.53
CA TYR A 93 -9.67 1.62 -6.48
C TYR A 93 -9.59 2.99 -5.79
N THR A 94 -8.39 3.51 -5.64
CA THR A 94 -8.15 4.80 -4.99
C THR A 94 -8.05 5.94 -6.00
N SER A 95 -8.20 7.17 -5.53
CA SER A 95 -8.02 8.36 -6.37
C SER A 95 -6.56 8.85 -6.42
N TRP A 96 -5.59 8.05 -5.99
CA TRP A 96 -4.20 8.46 -5.90
C TRP A 96 -3.58 8.89 -7.23
N THR A 97 -3.95 8.25 -8.34
CA THR A 97 -3.46 8.67 -9.68
C THR A 97 -3.97 10.07 -10.07
N MET A 98 -5.15 10.45 -9.57
CA MET A 98 -5.68 11.81 -9.78
C MET A 98 -4.94 12.84 -8.89
N VAL A 99 -4.60 12.45 -7.66
CA VAL A 99 -3.78 13.28 -6.75
C VAL A 99 -2.40 13.47 -7.35
N ALA A 100 -1.79 12.41 -7.86
CA ALA A 100 -0.50 12.46 -8.54
C ALA A 100 -0.46 13.48 -9.69
N ASP A 101 -1.48 13.45 -10.57
CA ASP A 101 -1.58 14.38 -11.70
C ASP A 101 -1.86 15.83 -11.26
N ARG A 102 -2.58 16.02 -10.15
CA ARG A 102 -2.94 17.35 -9.64
C ARG A 102 -1.78 18.01 -8.91
N ASP A 103 -1.13 17.25 -8.02
CA ASP A 103 -0.19 17.77 -7.03
C ASP A 103 1.27 17.44 -7.35
N ASN A 104 1.53 16.81 -8.50
CA ASN A 104 2.87 16.38 -8.93
C ASN A 104 3.56 15.45 -7.91
N VAL A 105 2.91 14.33 -7.57
CA VAL A 105 3.39 13.34 -6.61
C VAL A 105 3.65 12.02 -7.31
N ILE A 106 4.76 11.36 -7.04
CA ILE A 106 4.98 9.98 -7.48
C ILE A 106 4.28 9.03 -6.52
N ILE A 107 3.52 8.09 -7.07
CA ILE A 107 2.84 7.07 -6.26
C ILE A 107 3.37 5.69 -6.62
N VAL A 108 3.69 4.89 -5.61
CA VAL A 108 4.01 3.48 -5.80
C VAL A 108 2.96 2.60 -5.11
N PHE A 109 2.62 1.50 -5.77
CA PHE A 109 1.60 0.55 -5.32
C PHE A 109 2.25 -0.85 -5.29
N PRO A 110 2.89 -1.24 -4.19
CA PRO A 110 3.48 -2.57 -4.07
C PRO A 110 2.43 -3.66 -3.91
N ASN A 111 2.77 -4.89 -4.31
CA ASN A 111 2.00 -6.08 -4.00
C ASN A 111 2.54 -6.73 -2.72
N ALA A 112 1.65 -7.17 -1.85
CA ALA A 112 2.02 -8.10 -0.79
C ALA A 112 2.51 -9.41 -1.40
N HIS A 113 3.62 -9.94 -0.89
CA HIS A 113 4.28 -11.09 -1.48
C HIS A 113 3.42 -12.35 -1.45
N SER A 114 2.87 -12.70 -0.31
CA SER A 114 2.17 -13.98 -0.14
C SER A 114 0.66 -13.83 -0.08
N ARG A 115 -0.06 -14.58 -0.91
CA ARG A 115 -1.53 -14.67 -0.92
C ARG A 115 -2.25 -13.32 -1.08
N ARG A 116 -1.55 -12.28 -1.53
CA ARG A 116 -2.06 -10.90 -1.60
C ARG A 116 -2.54 -10.37 -0.23
N LEU A 117 -1.85 -10.78 0.82
CA LEU A 117 -2.07 -10.36 2.21
C LEU A 117 -0.74 -9.90 2.78
N TRP A 118 -0.70 -8.69 3.31
CA TRP A 118 0.45 -8.15 4.02
C TRP A 118 0.72 -8.95 5.27
N THR A 119 1.99 -9.22 5.53
CA THR A 119 2.43 -9.93 6.73
C THR A 119 2.37 -9.02 7.95
N LEU A 120 1.50 -9.36 8.91
CA LEU A 120 1.26 -8.59 10.11
C LEU A 120 1.95 -9.23 11.32
N GLU A 121 2.29 -8.40 12.29
CA GLU A 121 2.75 -8.90 13.58
C GLU A 121 1.60 -9.52 14.37
N ALA A 122 1.90 -10.65 14.99
CA ALA A 122 0.97 -11.33 15.89
C ALA A 122 1.71 -12.00 17.04
N THR A 123 1.00 -12.22 18.14
CA THR A 123 1.52 -13.03 19.27
C THR A 123 1.63 -14.49 18.86
N GLU A 124 2.40 -15.28 19.63
CA GLU A 124 2.48 -16.73 19.38
C GLU A 124 1.12 -17.40 19.44
N GLU A 125 0.26 -16.98 20.37
CA GLU A 125 -1.10 -17.50 20.50
C GLU A 125 -1.97 -17.17 19.27
N GLU A 126 -1.87 -15.96 18.74
CA GLU A 126 -2.58 -15.56 17.54
C GLU A 126 -2.07 -16.31 16.30
N ILE A 127 -0.76 -16.53 16.21
CA ILE A 127 -0.16 -17.33 15.13
C ILE A 127 -0.66 -18.78 15.20
N GLU A 128 -0.64 -19.38 16.37
CA GLU A 128 -1.13 -20.75 16.60
C GLU A 128 -2.62 -20.86 16.27
N ALA A 129 -3.45 -19.93 16.74
CA ALA A 129 -4.88 -19.89 16.45
C ALA A 129 -5.14 -19.74 14.95
N ASN A 130 -4.36 -18.92 14.26
CA ASN A 130 -4.46 -18.70 12.82
C ASN A 130 -4.10 -19.97 12.03
N VAL A 131 -3.05 -20.70 12.44
CA VAL A 131 -2.64 -21.97 11.80
C VAL A 131 -3.67 -23.07 12.01
N ASN A 132 -4.29 -23.13 13.19
CA ASN A 132 -5.32 -24.10 13.55
C ASN A 132 -6.72 -23.72 13.02
N GLY A 133 -6.90 -22.51 12.54
CA GLY A 133 -8.14 -22.01 11.96
C GLY A 133 -8.37 -22.46 10.51
N PRO A 134 -9.57 -22.14 9.95
CA PRO A 134 -9.90 -22.42 8.55
C PRO A 134 -8.88 -21.77 7.62
N GLU A 135 -8.40 -22.54 6.64
CA GLU A 135 -7.33 -22.10 5.73
C GLU A 135 -7.71 -20.84 4.94
N GLU A 136 -8.97 -20.73 4.54
CA GLU A 136 -9.49 -19.59 3.79
C GLU A 136 -9.51 -18.27 4.57
N LEU A 137 -9.45 -18.35 5.91
CA LEU A 137 -9.44 -17.19 6.81
C LEU A 137 -8.04 -16.84 7.33
N ARG A 138 -7.03 -17.65 6.98
CA ARG A 138 -5.68 -17.43 7.50
C ARG A 138 -5.07 -16.14 7.00
N MET A 139 -4.54 -15.38 7.93
CA MET A 139 -3.72 -14.20 7.68
C MET A 139 -2.25 -14.60 7.54
N ASN A 140 -1.44 -13.72 6.95
CA ASN A 140 0.01 -13.85 7.01
C ASN A 140 0.48 -13.19 8.30
N TYR A 141 1.06 -13.96 9.20
CA TYR A 141 1.57 -13.46 10.47
C TYR A 141 3.05 -13.75 10.65
N ALA A 142 3.76 -12.79 11.24
CA ALA A 142 5.13 -12.93 11.75
C ALA A 142 5.16 -12.54 13.22
N LYS A 143 6.14 -13.04 13.96
CA LYS A 143 6.37 -12.60 15.33
C LYS A 143 6.84 -11.14 15.34
N PRO A 144 6.51 -10.38 16.40
CA PRO A 144 7.00 -9.02 16.57
C PRO A 144 8.54 -8.96 16.52
N ASP A 145 9.05 -7.86 16.01
CA ASP A 145 10.50 -7.61 15.89
C ASP A 145 11.27 -8.63 15.04
N ARG A 146 10.60 -9.36 14.17
CA ARG A 146 11.29 -10.31 13.30
C ARG A 146 11.86 -9.63 12.07
N GLU A 147 13.14 -9.84 11.85
CA GLU A 147 13.86 -9.43 10.65
C GLU A 147 13.39 -10.19 9.40
N ASP A 148 12.67 -11.31 9.58
CA ASP A 148 12.16 -12.19 8.52
C ASP A 148 10.78 -11.82 8.00
N ASN A 149 10.31 -10.60 8.24
CA ASN A 149 9.12 -10.08 7.58
C ASN A 149 9.49 -9.52 6.20
N HIS A 150 9.37 -10.36 5.18
CA HIS A 150 9.74 -10.01 3.80
C HIS A 150 9.02 -8.75 3.31
N ASP A 151 7.73 -8.58 3.60
CA ASP A 151 6.98 -7.39 3.14
C ASP A 151 7.57 -6.08 3.68
N ILE A 152 8.10 -6.09 4.91
CA ILE A 152 8.83 -4.93 5.47
C ILE A 152 10.14 -4.71 4.72
N ALA A 153 10.94 -5.76 4.52
CA ALA A 153 12.22 -5.66 3.81
C ALA A 153 12.02 -5.18 2.38
N PHE A 154 11.02 -5.73 1.69
CA PHE A 154 10.64 -5.31 0.34
C PHE A 154 10.26 -3.83 0.28
N VAL A 155 9.36 -3.36 1.15
CA VAL A 155 8.90 -1.96 1.11
C VAL A 155 10.03 -0.98 1.40
N LEU A 156 10.93 -1.30 2.34
CA LEU A 156 12.14 -0.50 2.59
C LEU A 156 13.03 -0.43 1.34
N ALA A 157 13.33 -1.58 0.74
CA ALA A 157 14.15 -1.65 -0.47
C ALA A 157 13.49 -0.94 -1.66
N LEU A 158 12.15 -1.02 -1.76
CA LEU A 158 11.39 -0.31 -2.78
C LEU A 158 11.50 1.22 -2.62
N ILE A 159 11.36 1.75 -1.41
CA ILE A 159 11.51 3.19 -1.15
C ILE A 159 12.90 3.65 -1.62
N GLU A 160 13.97 2.93 -1.25
CA GLU A 160 15.34 3.27 -1.70
C GLU A 160 15.50 3.13 -3.21
N LYS A 161 14.88 2.12 -3.83
CA LYS A 161 14.87 1.96 -5.29
C LYS A 161 14.22 3.16 -5.99
N ILE A 162 13.09 3.65 -5.47
CA ILE A 162 12.39 4.82 -6.02
C ILE A 162 13.23 6.09 -5.84
N LYS A 163 13.82 6.30 -4.68
CA LYS A 163 14.75 7.42 -4.42
C LYS A 163 15.95 7.41 -5.37
N SER A 164 16.49 6.23 -5.69
CA SER A 164 17.61 6.10 -6.64
C SER A 164 17.21 6.37 -8.10
N LYS A 165 15.94 6.21 -8.43
CA LYS A 165 15.42 6.31 -9.80
C LYS A 165 14.85 7.69 -10.13
N TYR A 166 14.28 8.35 -9.15
CA TYR A 166 13.61 9.64 -9.31
C TYR A 166 14.17 10.67 -8.32
N ASN A 167 14.04 11.94 -8.64
CA ASN A 167 14.41 13.03 -7.73
C ASN A 167 13.33 13.18 -6.63
N ILE A 168 13.37 12.27 -5.67
CA ILE A 168 12.42 12.26 -4.55
C ILE A 168 12.83 13.28 -3.49
N ASP A 169 11.83 14.01 -2.98
CA ASP A 169 12.00 14.78 -1.76
C ASP A 169 11.91 13.81 -0.57
N GLU A 170 13.00 13.67 0.16
CA GLU A 170 13.07 12.69 1.25
C GLU A 170 12.26 13.11 2.48
N GLU A 171 11.94 14.40 2.63
CA GLU A 171 11.11 14.87 3.74
C GLU A 171 9.63 14.47 3.60
N PRO A 172 8.94 14.70 2.44
CA PRO A 172 7.56 14.32 2.28
C PRO A 172 7.39 12.92 1.64
N ILE A 173 7.84 11.86 2.33
CA ILE A 173 7.47 10.48 2.02
C ILE A 173 6.28 10.10 2.90
N PHE A 174 5.19 9.68 2.26
CA PHE A 174 3.96 9.29 2.94
C PHE A 174 3.62 7.84 2.67
N MET A 175 3.02 7.18 3.64
CA MET A 175 2.45 5.84 3.46
C MET A 175 0.95 5.87 3.69
N GLN A 176 0.21 5.17 2.84
CA GLN A 176 -1.24 5.02 2.97
C GLN A 176 -1.63 3.58 2.79
N GLY A 177 -2.54 3.09 3.59
CA GLY A 177 -3.06 1.73 3.48
C GLY A 177 -4.58 1.65 3.56
N MET A 178 -5.12 0.57 2.99
CA MET A 178 -6.54 0.24 3.07
C MET A 178 -6.72 -1.15 3.68
N SER A 179 -7.65 -1.31 4.63
CA SER A 179 -7.95 -2.61 5.27
C SER A 179 -6.68 -3.30 5.79
N ASN A 180 -6.33 -4.48 5.32
CA ASN A 180 -5.09 -5.18 5.65
C ASN A 180 -3.83 -4.33 5.36
N GLY A 181 -3.83 -3.54 4.28
CA GLY A 181 -2.76 -2.57 4.00
C GLY A 181 -2.69 -1.43 5.03
N SER A 182 -3.82 -1.02 5.61
CA SER A 182 -3.84 -0.05 6.72
C SER A 182 -3.18 -0.63 7.97
N MET A 183 -3.46 -1.89 8.31
CA MET A 183 -2.82 -2.57 9.43
C MET A 183 -1.32 -2.66 9.22
N PHE A 184 -0.88 -3.00 8.01
CA PHE A 184 0.55 -3.06 7.66
C PHE A 184 1.19 -1.66 7.74
N THR A 185 0.53 -0.62 7.24
CA THR A 185 1.00 0.76 7.36
C THR A 185 1.25 1.14 8.81
N THR A 186 0.31 0.87 9.71
CA THR A 186 0.47 1.13 11.15
C THR A 186 1.64 0.36 11.76
N GLN A 187 1.83 -0.90 11.34
CA GLN A 187 2.99 -1.70 11.76
C GLN A 187 4.30 -1.12 11.23
N PHE A 188 4.35 -0.71 9.97
CA PHE A 188 5.52 -0.07 9.38
C PHE A 188 5.87 1.24 10.09
N GLU A 189 4.89 2.06 10.41
CA GLU A 189 5.05 3.31 11.15
C GLU A 189 5.69 3.10 12.53
N LYS A 190 5.34 2.01 13.20
CA LYS A 190 5.92 1.66 14.52
C LYS A 190 7.44 1.54 14.48
N TYR A 191 7.98 0.96 13.41
CA TYR A 191 9.42 0.68 13.31
C TYR A 191 10.17 1.71 12.48
N TYR A 192 9.53 2.24 11.43
CA TYR A 192 10.16 3.03 10.39
C TYR A 192 9.46 4.37 10.15
N GLY A 193 8.61 4.81 11.06
CA GLY A 193 7.94 6.12 10.95
C GLY A 193 8.89 7.30 10.85
N ASN A 194 10.14 7.13 11.31
CA ASN A 194 11.18 8.16 11.21
C ASN A 194 11.63 8.49 9.78
N ILE A 195 11.32 7.62 8.80
CA ILE A 195 11.57 7.91 7.38
C ILE A 195 10.33 8.45 6.66
N LEU A 196 9.21 8.57 7.37
CA LEU A 196 7.94 9.05 6.84
C LEU A 196 7.61 10.44 7.37
N ALA A 197 6.99 11.26 6.52
CA ALA A 197 6.40 12.55 6.93
C ALA A 197 5.00 12.37 7.53
N GLY A 198 4.34 11.26 7.24
CA GLY A 198 3.04 10.94 7.76
C GLY A 198 2.47 9.64 7.22
N GLY A 199 1.46 9.13 7.89
CA GLY A 199 0.76 7.93 7.52
C GLY A 199 -0.75 8.09 7.50
N SER A 200 -1.41 7.20 6.77
CA SER A 200 -2.87 7.20 6.66
C SER A 200 -3.43 5.79 6.55
N GLY A 201 -4.48 5.51 7.29
CA GLY A 201 -5.22 4.27 7.25
C GLY A 201 -6.68 4.46 6.86
N ALA A 202 -7.21 3.57 6.05
CA ALA A 202 -8.62 3.55 5.67
C ALA A 202 -9.25 2.17 5.87
N GLY A 203 -10.34 2.11 6.63
CA GLY A 203 -11.24 0.95 6.70
C GLY A 203 -10.68 -0.31 7.34
N GLY A 204 -9.64 -0.26 8.13
CA GLY A 204 -9.05 -1.48 8.69
C GLY A 204 -8.30 -1.33 10.00
N SER A 205 -7.88 -0.15 10.36
CA SER A 205 -7.22 -0.04 11.63
C SER A 205 -8.18 0.44 12.72
N ILE A 206 -8.36 -0.43 13.61
CA ILE A 206 -8.25 -0.01 15.00
C ILE A 206 -6.74 0.23 15.16
N VAL A 207 -6.34 1.45 15.51
CA VAL A 207 -4.98 1.65 16.03
C VAL A 207 -4.80 0.55 17.06
N ASN A 208 -4.02 -0.45 16.72
CA ASN A 208 -3.76 -1.48 17.69
C ASN A 208 -2.82 -0.85 18.70
N LEU A 209 -3.39 -0.31 19.78
CA LEU A 209 -2.62 0.34 20.84
C LEU A 209 -1.49 -0.54 21.33
N LYS A 210 -1.63 -1.88 21.23
CA LYS A 210 -0.57 -2.85 21.52
C LYS A 210 0.67 -2.70 20.63
N LEU A 211 0.56 -2.05 19.47
CA LEU A 211 1.73 -1.76 18.64
C LEU A 211 2.58 -0.61 19.19
N PHE A 212 1.97 0.31 19.93
CA PHE A 212 2.62 1.53 20.40
C PHE A 212 2.83 1.56 21.91
N TYR A 213 2.11 0.73 22.66
CA TYR A 213 2.16 0.66 24.12
C TYR A 213 2.22 -0.78 24.60
N ASP A 214 3.01 -1.01 25.64
CA ASP A 214 2.99 -2.28 26.38
C ASP A 214 1.76 -2.37 27.32
N LYS A 215 1.66 -3.49 28.04
CA LYS A 215 0.58 -3.72 29.02
C LYS A 215 0.54 -2.69 30.16
N ASP A 216 1.65 -2.02 30.43
CA ASP A 216 1.81 -1.03 31.50
C ASP A 216 1.75 0.40 30.93
N TRP A 217 1.30 0.55 29.67
CA TRP A 217 1.17 1.82 28.93
C TRP A 217 2.47 2.57 28.69
N ASN A 218 3.61 1.88 28.73
CA ASN A 218 4.85 2.47 28.25
C ASN A 218 4.88 2.48 26.73
N VAL A 219 5.40 3.58 26.18
CA VAL A 219 5.56 3.70 24.72
C VAL A 219 6.61 2.73 24.22
N ILE A 220 6.25 1.88 23.27
CA ILE A 220 7.14 0.93 22.59
C ILE A 220 7.35 1.26 21.12
N ASN A 221 6.83 2.40 20.66
CA ASN A 221 7.06 2.87 19.31
C ASN A 221 8.53 3.26 19.12
N LYS A 222 9.24 2.56 18.24
CA LYS A 222 10.68 2.76 18.00
C LYS A 222 10.98 3.97 17.11
N ALA A 223 10.02 4.40 16.31
CA ALA A 223 10.21 5.44 15.31
C ALA A 223 9.88 6.86 15.81
N GLY A 224 9.34 7.00 17.03
CA GLY A 224 8.91 8.29 17.56
C GLY A 224 7.53 8.75 17.07
N ALA A 225 7.22 10.04 17.26
CA ALA A 225 5.94 10.61 16.88
C ALA A 225 5.84 10.79 15.35
N LEU A 226 4.70 10.40 14.79
CA LEU A 226 4.38 10.57 13.38
C LEU A 226 2.95 11.07 13.23
N PRO A 227 2.66 12.05 12.35
CA PRO A 227 1.30 12.43 12.01
C PRO A 227 0.58 11.27 11.32
N VAL A 228 -0.55 10.84 11.87
CA VAL A 228 -1.37 9.75 11.31
C VAL A 228 -2.80 10.23 11.11
N TRP A 229 -3.34 9.93 9.94
CA TRP A 229 -4.73 10.17 9.58
C TRP A 229 -5.47 8.86 9.38
N GLU A 230 -6.51 8.62 10.14
CA GLU A 230 -7.34 7.41 9.99
C GLU A 230 -8.78 7.75 9.63
N THR A 231 -9.30 6.99 8.67
CA THR A 231 -10.72 7.02 8.34
C THR A 231 -11.35 5.69 8.73
N LYS A 232 -12.39 5.76 9.55
CA LYS A 232 -13.20 4.59 9.95
C LYS A 232 -14.56 4.66 9.26
N PRO A 233 -15.14 3.51 8.88
CA PRO A 233 -16.51 3.47 8.38
C PRO A 233 -17.52 3.86 9.45
#